data_ff49b0918027f754e465089f2ac5e221
#
_entry.id   ff49b0918027f754e465089f2ac5e221
#
_cell.length_a   1.000
_cell.length_b   1.000
_cell.length_c   1.000
_cell.angle_alpha   90.00
_cell.angle_beta   90.00
_cell.angle_gamma   90.00
#
_symmetry.space_group_name_H-M   'P 1'
#
loop_
_entity.id
_entity.type
_entity.pdbx_description
1 polymer ?
#
loop_
_entity_poly.entity_id
_entity_poly.type
_entity_poly.pdbx_seq_one_letter_code
_entity_poly.pdbx_strand_id
1 'polypeptide(L)'
;MADAMKEILEEDECNDTYGRIRMYQALILKRPEHVKIPGERTIYRVMKEIGISHHPRRKPNGITKADREARKSEDLLKRDFHAEEPLTKCITDITEIKGKDGKLYVSAIFDCFDSSVIGLAMDTNMKAPLCVQTLENAVKAYPGIRGAIIHSDRGSQYTSQHYRDAIRKYDIQQSMNSAGGRCHDNARCESMWARMKSELLYDRYDIEEMSTDELRTIIWRYFIGYWNNRRICSANG
;
A
#
# COMPACT_ATOMS: atom_id res chain seq x y z
N MET A 1 -5.44 -17.26 25.95
CA MET A 1 -6.06 -16.68 24.73
C MET A 1 -6.08 -15.16 24.76
N ALA A 2 -6.73 -14.53 25.73
CA ALA A 2 -6.74 -13.06 25.90
C ALA A 2 -5.31 -12.48 26.01
N ASP A 3 -4.45 -13.11 26.81
CA ASP A 3 -3.06 -12.68 26.98
C ASP A 3 -2.27 -12.79 25.68
N ALA A 4 -2.41 -13.89 24.93
CA ALA A 4 -1.79 -14.04 23.62
C ALA A 4 -2.26 -12.99 22.59
N MET A 5 -3.53 -12.55 22.67
CA MET A 5 -4.01 -11.45 21.83
C MET A 5 -3.37 -10.12 22.22
N LYS A 6 -3.19 -9.85 23.52
CA LYS A 6 -2.52 -8.63 23.99
C LYS A 6 -1.06 -8.61 23.59
N GLU A 7 -0.34 -9.73 23.74
CA GLU A 7 1.05 -9.89 23.29
C GLU A 7 1.20 -9.57 21.80
N ILE A 8 0.27 -10.06 20.95
CA ILE A 8 0.25 -9.74 19.51
C ILE A 8 0.11 -8.24 19.26
N LEU A 9 -0.75 -7.55 20.04
CA LEU A 9 -0.94 -6.11 19.88
C LEU A 9 0.27 -5.30 20.35
N GLU A 10 1.01 -5.78 21.33
CA GLU A 10 2.18 -5.11 21.89
C GLU A 10 3.43 -5.24 21.00
N GLU A 11 3.46 -6.18 20.06
CA GLU A 11 4.61 -6.40 19.17
C GLU A 11 4.84 -5.28 18.15
N ASP A 12 3.78 -4.61 17.74
CA ASP A 12 3.86 -3.46 16.82
C ASP A 12 2.66 -2.55 17.04
N GLU A 13 2.89 -1.24 17.02
CA GLU A 13 1.84 -0.24 17.21
C GLU A 13 0.69 -0.35 16.19
N CYS A 14 0.98 -0.81 14.96
CA CYS A 14 -0.03 -0.99 13.93
C CYS A 14 -0.89 -2.25 14.12
N ASN A 15 -0.53 -3.16 15.02
CA ASN A 15 -1.30 -4.38 15.27
C ASN A 15 -2.64 -4.12 15.99
N ASP A 16 -2.80 -2.95 16.64
CA ASP A 16 -4.08 -2.54 17.26
C ASP A 16 -5.23 -2.41 16.25
N THR A 17 -4.88 -2.27 14.96
CA THR A 17 -5.86 -2.24 13.85
C THR A 17 -6.31 -3.64 13.41
N TYR A 18 -5.83 -4.70 14.04
CA TYR A 18 -6.21 -6.06 13.66
C TYR A 18 -7.68 -6.34 13.93
N GLY A 19 -8.43 -6.60 12.86
CA GLY A 19 -9.76 -7.20 12.94
C GLY A 19 -9.68 -8.70 13.21
N ARG A 20 -10.84 -9.35 13.38
CA ARG A 20 -10.96 -10.76 13.74
C ARG A 20 -10.12 -11.72 12.87
N ILE A 21 -10.05 -11.47 11.56
CA ILE A 21 -9.36 -12.35 10.61
C ILE A 21 -7.85 -12.29 10.84
N ARG A 22 -7.26 -11.09 10.88
CA ARG A 22 -5.82 -10.93 11.12
C ARG A 22 -5.43 -11.42 12.53
N MET A 23 -6.25 -11.15 13.54
CA MET A 23 -6.00 -11.68 14.88
C MET A 23 -6.05 -13.21 14.92
N TYR A 24 -6.99 -13.83 14.22
CA TYR A 24 -7.05 -15.28 14.09
C TYR A 24 -5.79 -15.85 13.40
N GLN A 25 -5.38 -15.27 12.29
CA GLN A 25 -4.16 -15.66 11.57
C GLN A 25 -2.90 -15.47 12.42
N ALA A 26 -2.78 -14.34 13.14
CA ALA A 26 -1.67 -14.09 14.05
C ALA A 26 -1.57 -15.15 15.15
N LEU A 27 -2.70 -15.52 15.74
CA LEU A 27 -2.75 -16.56 16.74
C LEU A 27 -2.36 -17.94 16.19
N ILE A 28 -2.73 -18.26 14.94
CA ILE A 28 -2.32 -19.51 14.28
C ILE A 28 -0.82 -19.52 14.06
N LEU A 29 -0.25 -18.44 13.54
CA LEU A 29 1.18 -18.33 13.24
C LEU A 29 2.06 -18.44 14.50
N LYS A 30 1.57 -17.92 15.62
CA LYS A 30 2.32 -17.85 16.89
C LYS A 30 2.01 -18.99 17.87
N ARG A 31 1.04 -19.84 17.54
CA ARG A 31 0.65 -20.93 18.45
C ARG A 31 1.80 -21.92 18.68
N PRO A 32 2.00 -22.42 19.91
CA PRO A 32 2.74 -23.64 20.13
C PRO A 32 2.06 -24.82 19.39
N GLU A 33 2.84 -25.79 18.90
CA GLU A 33 2.35 -26.90 18.05
C GLU A 33 1.13 -27.66 18.61
N HIS A 34 0.95 -27.67 19.94
CA HIS A 34 -0.12 -28.42 20.62
C HIS A 34 -1.35 -27.58 20.99
N VAL A 35 -1.37 -26.29 20.72
CA VAL A 35 -2.49 -25.42 21.11
C VAL A 35 -3.49 -25.27 19.97
N LYS A 36 -4.73 -25.74 20.20
CA LYS A 36 -5.81 -25.55 19.24
C LYS A 36 -6.38 -24.13 19.35
N ILE A 37 -6.29 -23.36 18.27
CA ILE A 37 -6.93 -22.03 18.18
C ILE A 37 -8.41 -22.22 17.83
N PRO A 38 -9.36 -21.63 18.58
CA PRO A 38 -10.78 -21.67 18.25
C PRO A 38 -11.08 -20.86 17.00
N GLY A 39 -12.23 -21.13 16.35
CA GLY A 39 -12.60 -20.44 15.11
C GLY A 39 -12.80 -18.93 15.29
N GLU A 40 -12.76 -18.17 14.19
CA GLU A 40 -12.80 -16.70 14.12
C GLU A 40 -13.96 -16.06 14.91
N ARG A 41 -15.13 -16.71 14.97
CA ARG A 41 -16.27 -16.19 15.76
C ARG A 41 -15.98 -16.14 17.26
N THR A 42 -15.28 -17.14 17.76
CA THR A 42 -14.86 -17.19 19.18
C THR A 42 -13.79 -16.15 19.44
N ILE A 43 -12.81 -16.02 18.53
CA ILE A 43 -11.80 -14.97 18.59
C ILE A 43 -12.44 -13.59 18.66
N TYR A 44 -13.40 -13.30 17.79
CA TYR A 44 -14.10 -12.01 17.78
C TYR A 44 -14.87 -11.73 19.09
N ARG A 45 -15.48 -12.77 19.71
CA ARG A 45 -16.13 -12.63 21.01
C ARG A 45 -15.14 -12.26 22.09
N VAL A 46 -14.00 -12.98 22.17
CA VAL A 46 -12.94 -12.66 23.13
C VAL A 46 -12.38 -11.26 22.91
N MET A 47 -12.12 -10.86 21.67
CA MET A 47 -11.68 -9.50 21.35
C MET A 47 -12.63 -8.43 21.91
N LYS A 48 -13.96 -8.64 21.77
CA LYS A 48 -14.96 -7.72 22.34
C LYS A 48 -14.94 -7.72 23.87
N GLU A 49 -14.84 -8.88 24.50
CA GLU A 49 -14.79 -9.03 25.95
C GLU A 49 -13.59 -8.30 26.59
N ILE A 50 -12.46 -8.27 25.89
CA ILE A 50 -11.23 -7.59 26.36
C ILE A 50 -11.06 -6.17 25.77
N GLY A 51 -12.10 -5.63 25.11
CA GLY A 51 -12.12 -4.25 24.62
C GLY A 51 -11.32 -4.00 23.34
N ILE A 52 -10.88 -5.03 22.61
CA ILE A 52 -10.22 -4.88 21.32
C ILE A 52 -11.30 -4.75 20.24
N SER A 53 -11.51 -3.55 19.73
CA SER A 53 -12.43 -3.30 18.63
C SER A 53 -11.87 -2.31 17.64
N HIS A 54 -11.87 -2.66 16.36
CA HIS A 54 -11.50 -1.77 15.27
C HIS A 54 -12.74 -1.23 14.58
N HIS A 55 -12.83 0.09 14.43
CA HIS A 55 -13.95 0.76 13.76
C HIS A 55 -13.48 1.24 12.37
N PRO A 56 -14.16 0.84 11.27
CA PRO A 56 -13.79 1.31 9.93
C PRO A 56 -14.08 2.81 9.77
N ARG A 57 -13.19 3.54 9.11
CA ARG A 57 -13.22 4.99 8.93
C ARG A 57 -13.73 5.40 7.55
N ARG A 58 -14.00 6.73 7.40
CA ARG A 58 -14.50 7.34 6.17
C ARG A 58 -13.50 7.23 5.02
N LYS A 59 -14.02 7.09 3.78
CA LYS A 59 -13.21 7.03 2.55
C LYS A 59 -12.64 8.41 2.19
N PRO A 60 -11.35 8.53 1.86
CA PRO A 60 -10.76 9.77 1.33
C PRO A 60 -11.18 10.01 -0.13
N ASN A 61 -11.10 11.28 -0.59
CA ASN A 61 -11.33 11.66 -1.97
C ASN A 61 -10.05 11.52 -2.80
N GLY A 62 -10.17 11.19 -4.10
CA GLY A 62 -9.04 11.12 -5.04
C GLY A 62 -8.44 12.50 -5.36
N ILE A 63 -7.12 12.56 -5.58
CA ILE A 63 -6.35 13.79 -5.77
C ILE A 63 -5.76 13.99 -7.19
N THR A 64 -5.74 12.97 -8.03
CA THR A 64 -5.13 12.99 -9.35
C THR A 64 -6.05 13.58 -10.42
N LYS A 65 -5.48 14.40 -11.32
CA LYS A 65 -6.17 14.93 -12.50
C LYS A 65 -5.59 14.29 -13.76
N ALA A 66 -6.46 13.68 -14.58
CA ALA A 66 -6.07 13.09 -15.84
C ALA A 66 -5.76 14.14 -16.90
N ASP A 67 -4.64 14.02 -17.58
CA ASP A 67 -4.36 14.78 -18.80
C ASP A 67 -5.09 14.14 -19.99
N ARG A 68 -5.97 14.92 -20.65
CA ARG A 68 -6.82 14.42 -21.75
C ARG A 68 -6.08 14.29 -23.07
N GLU A 69 -5.03 15.07 -23.30
CA GLU A 69 -4.31 15.15 -24.58
C GLU A 69 -3.05 14.28 -24.65
N ALA A 70 -2.52 13.86 -23.51
CA ALA A 70 -1.31 13.05 -23.47
C ALA A 70 -1.48 11.66 -24.09
N ARG A 71 -0.43 11.16 -24.76
CA ARG A 71 -0.36 9.77 -25.26
C ARG A 71 -0.48 8.80 -24.09
N LYS A 72 -1.41 7.85 -24.18
CA LYS A 72 -1.75 6.90 -23.13
C LYS A 72 -1.39 5.49 -23.57
N SER A 73 -0.94 4.69 -22.62
CA SER A 73 -0.74 3.25 -22.81
C SER A 73 -2.07 2.49 -22.73
N GLU A 74 -2.10 1.30 -23.27
CA GLU A 74 -3.26 0.42 -23.20
C GLU A 74 -3.47 -0.14 -21.79
N ASP A 75 -4.68 -0.57 -21.49
CA ASP A 75 -4.99 -1.30 -20.26
C ASP A 75 -4.67 -2.81 -20.49
N LEU A 76 -3.47 -3.20 -20.04
CA LEU A 76 -3.00 -4.59 -20.16
C LEU A 76 -3.56 -5.47 -19.05
N LEU A 77 -3.91 -4.88 -17.88
CA LEU A 77 -4.41 -5.68 -16.76
C LEU A 77 -5.90 -6.02 -16.86
N LYS A 78 -6.71 -5.18 -17.52
CA LYS A 78 -8.16 -5.38 -17.67
C LYS A 78 -8.87 -5.75 -16.37
N ARG A 79 -8.42 -5.11 -15.24
CA ARG A 79 -8.86 -5.39 -13.87
C ARG A 79 -8.43 -6.75 -13.28
N ASP A 80 -7.62 -7.52 -13.97
CA ASP A 80 -7.00 -8.72 -13.43
C ASP A 80 -5.71 -8.33 -12.68
N PHE A 81 -5.86 -8.05 -11.39
CA PHE A 81 -4.76 -7.75 -10.47
C PHE A 81 -4.19 -9.00 -9.79
N HIS A 82 -4.52 -10.19 -10.27
CA HIS A 82 -3.91 -11.41 -9.78
C HIS A 82 -2.58 -11.67 -10.49
N ALA A 83 -1.55 -12.01 -9.73
CA ALA A 83 -0.26 -12.44 -10.24
C ALA A 83 0.07 -13.81 -9.63
N GLU A 84 0.52 -14.74 -10.47
CA GLU A 84 0.93 -16.09 -10.04
C GLU A 84 2.37 -16.09 -9.52
N GLU A 85 3.18 -15.12 -9.97
CA GLU A 85 4.58 -14.99 -9.59
C GLU A 85 4.88 -13.55 -9.16
N PRO A 86 5.82 -13.36 -8.22
CA PRO A 86 6.24 -12.03 -7.78
C PRO A 86 6.89 -11.25 -8.93
N LEU A 87 6.81 -9.94 -8.84
CA LEU A 87 7.45 -8.98 -9.76
C LEU A 87 7.00 -9.08 -11.23
N THR A 88 5.87 -9.71 -11.53
CA THR A 88 5.34 -9.83 -12.90
C THR A 88 4.27 -8.80 -13.21
N LYS A 89 3.39 -8.52 -12.26
CA LYS A 89 2.34 -7.49 -12.35
C LYS A 89 2.44 -6.59 -11.13
N CYS A 90 2.53 -5.29 -11.35
CA CYS A 90 2.61 -4.29 -10.31
C CYS A 90 1.61 -3.17 -10.55
N ILE A 91 1.22 -2.49 -9.50
CA ILE A 91 0.39 -1.29 -9.54
C ILE A 91 1.13 -0.13 -8.89
N THR A 92 0.92 1.09 -9.38
CA THR A 92 1.55 2.30 -8.84
C THR A 92 0.55 3.43 -8.72
N ASP A 93 0.71 4.23 -7.70
CA ASP A 93 -0.12 5.40 -7.45
C ASP A 93 0.58 6.39 -6.52
N ILE A 94 0.03 7.61 -6.42
CA ILE A 94 0.50 8.66 -5.54
C ILE A 94 -0.62 9.02 -4.55
N THR A 95 -0.27 9.19 -3.28
CA THR A 95 -1.16 9.78 -2.29
C THR A 95 -0.58 11.06 -1.72
N GLU A 96 -1.45 11.95 -1.25
CA GLU A 96 -1.10 13.21 -0.59
C GLU A 96 -1.39 13.11 0.90
N ILE A 97 -0.48 13.67 1.71
CA ILE A 97 -0.65 13.87 3.14
C ILE A 97 -0.28 15.32 3.45
N LYS A 98 -1.15 16.03 4.15
CA LYS A 98 -0.92 17.41 4.55
C LYS A 98 -0.33 17.42 5.96
N GLY A 99 0.89 17.91 6.11
CA GLY A 99 1.53 18.16 7.37
C GLY A 99 1.59 19.64 7.71
N LYS A 100 2.27 19.98 8.80
CA LYS A 100 2.43 21.34 9.36
C LYS A 100 3.07 22.31 8.37
N ASP A 101 4.14 21.87 7.73
CA ASP A 101 5.00 22.68 6.84
C ASP A 101 4.69 22.51 5.36
N GLY A 102 3.63 21.77 5.02
CA GLY A 102 3.20 21.59 3.62
C GLY A 102 2.61 20.24 3.30
N LYS A 103 2.65 19.90 2.02
CA LYS A 103 2.15 18.64 1.49
C LYS A 103 3.30 17.68 1.22
N LEU A 104 3.13 16.44 1.65
CA LEU A 104 3.98 15.32 1.30
C LEU A 104 3.25 14.43 0.30
N TYR A 105 3.86 14.19 -0.85
CA TYR A 105 3.40 13.24 -1.85
C TYR A 105 4.18 11.94 -1.70
N VAL A 106 3.46 10.84 -1.56
CA VAL A 106 4.02 9.50 -1.40
C VAL A 106 3.67 8.69 -2.64
N SER A 107 4.68 8.26 -3.37
CA SER A 107 4.55 7.38 -4.53
C SER A 107 5.06 6.00 -4.19
N ALA A 108 4.28 4.96 -4.51
CA ALA A 108 4.70 3.58 -4.28
C ALA A 108 4.38 2.69 -5.48
N ILE A 109 5.16 1.62 -5.61
CA ILE A 109 4.88 0.48 -6.49
C ILE A 109 4.60 -0.72 -5.60
N PHE A 110 3.43 -1.33 -5.79
CA PHE A 110 2.99 -2.53 -5.06
C PHE A 110 3.02 -3.73 -5.98
N ASP A 111 3.55 -4.85 -5.50
CA ASP A 111 3.44 -6.13 -6.19
C ASP A 111 2.00 -6.66 -6.12
N CYS A 112 1.49 -7.14 -7.24
CA CYS A 112 0.17 -7.76 -7.28
C CYS A 112 0.16 -9.17 -6.69
N PHE A 113 1.30 -9.82 -6.57
CA PHE A 113 1.43 -11.16 -6.01
C PHE A 113 1.11 -11.18 -4.51
N ASP A 114 1.85 -10.40 -3.72
CA ASP A 114 1.77 -10.42 -2.25
C ASP A 114 1.39 -9.08 -1.61
N SER A 115 1.21 -8.06 -2.42
CA SER A 115 0.96 -6.68 -1.99
C SER A 115 2.16 -6.00 -1.31
N SER A 116 3.37 -6.52 -1.45
CA SER A 116 4.58 -5.87 -0.95
C SER A 116 4.84 -4.53 -1.65
N VAL A 117 5.44 -3.60 -0.93
CA VAL A 117 5.93 -2.33 -1.47
C VAL A 117 7.33 -2.55 -2.01
N ILE A 118 7.47 -2.61 -3.33
CA ILE A 118 8.75 -2.86 -4.00
C ILE A 118 9.47 -1.58 -4.41
N GLY A 119 8.74 -0.46 -4.50
CA GLY A 119 9.29 0.87 -4.75
C GLY A 119 8.56 1.93 -3.92
N LEU A 120 9.31 2.83 -3.31
CA LEU A 120 8.79 3.93 -2.51
C LEU A 120 9.64 5.17 -2.71
N ALA A 121 9.00 6.31 -2.95
CA ALA A 121 9.62 7.63 -2.94
C ALA A 121 8.63 8.67 -2.39
N MET A 122 9.17 9.75 -1.82
CA MET A 122 8.38 10.82 -1.21
C MET A 122 8.98 12.17 -1.55
N ASP A 123 8.14 13.13 -1.92
CA ASP A 123 8.54 14.48 -2.26
C ASP A 123 7.46 15.50 -1.83
N THR A 124 7.84 16.76 -1.75
CA THR A 124 6.91 17.91 -1.58
C THR A 124 6.26 18.33 -2.89
N ASN A 125 6.65 17.74 -4.03
CA ASN A 125 6.13 17.99 -5.36
C ASN A 125 5.57 16.73 -6.02
N MET A 126 4.33 16.78 -6.50
CA MET A 126 3.69 15.70 -7.26
C MET A 126 4.03 15.81 -8.76
N LYS A 127 5.29 15.67 -9.12
CA LYS A 127 5.78 15.74 -10.51
C LYS A 127 6.33 14.40 -10.99
N ALA A 128 6.55 14.26 -12.30
CA ALA A 128 7.09 13.05 -12.90
C ALA A 128 8.41 12.51 -12.26
N PRO A 129 9.36 13.35 -11.81
CA PRO A 129 10.55 12.87 -11.10
C PRO A 129 10.25 12.00 -9.88
N LEU A 130 9.17 12.26 -9.15
CA LEU A 130 8.75 11.42 -8.02
C LEU A 130 8.46 9.98 -8.47
N CYS A 131 7.68 9.82 -9.55
CA CYS A 131 7.36 8.49 -10.10
C CYS A 131 8.60 7.79 -10.68
N VAL A 132 9.49 8.54 -11.33
CA VAL A 132 10.77 8.01 -11.84
C VAL A 132 11.63 7.52 -10.70
N GLN A 133 11.77 8.30 -9.62
CA GLN A 133 12.53 7.90 -8.44
C GLN A 133 11.93 6.64 -7.78
N THR A 134 10.61 6.54 -7.72
CA THR A 134 9.92 5.34 -7.20
C THR A 134 10.29 4.11 -8.03
N LEU A 135 10.28 4.24 -9.36
CA LEU A 135 10.67 3.17 -10.28
C LEU A 135 12.15 2.80 -10.14
N GLU A 136 13.04 3.78 -10.05
CA GLU A 136 14.47 3.56 -9.85
C GLU A 136 14.77 2.83 -8.54
N ASN A 137 14.10 3.22 -7.47
CA ASN A 137 14.20 2.54 -6.17
C ASN A 137 13.72 1.08 -6.27
N ALA A 138 12.61 0.82 -6.99
CA ALA A 138 12.11 -0.53 -7.21
C ALA A 138 13.12 -1.39 -7.99
N VAL A 139 13.63 -0.89 -9.12
CA VAL A 139 14.62 -1.61 -9.95
C VAL A 139 15.92 -1.88 -9.20
N LYS A 140 16.35 -0.93 -8.36
CA LYS A 140 17.55 -1.08 -7.53
C LYS A 140 17.39 -2.16 -6.47
N ALA A 141 16.24 -2.19 -5.79
CA ALA A 141 15.96 -3.15 -4.72
C ALA A 141 15.57 -4.53 -5.26
N TYR A 142 14.87 -4.56 -6.39
CA TYR A 142 14.31 -5.75 -7.02
C TYR A 142 14.66 -5.79 -8.52
N PRO A 143 15.89 -6.14 -8.91
CA PRO A 143 16.31 -6.17 -10.33
C PRO A 143 15.45 -7.09 -11.23
N GLY A 144 14.77 -8.09 -10.62
CA GLY A 144 13.86 -9.02 -11.31
C GLY A 144 12.55 -8.38 -11.81
N ILE A 145 12.29 -7.11 -11.49
CA ILE A 145 11.11 -6.38 -12.00
C ILE A 145 11.16 -6.08 -13.51
N ARG A 146 12.32 -6.28 -14.16
CA ARG A 146 12.46 -6.11 -15.61
C ARG A 146 11.53 -7.06 -16.35
N GLY A 147 10.83 -6.54 -17.37
CA GLY A 147 9.78 -7.27 -18.08
C GLY A 147 8.39 -7.21 -17.44
N ALA A 148 8.27 -6.73 -16.20
CA ALA A 148 7.00 -6.62 -15.50
C ALA A 148 6.03 -5.63 -16.16
N ILE A 149 4.73 -5.81 -15.91
CA ILE A 149 3.71 -4.83 -16.21
C ILE A 149 3.54 -3.92 -14.99
N ILE A 150 3.70 -2.60 -15.16
CA ILE A 150 3.35 -1.62 -14.12
C ILE A 150 2.13 -0.83 -14.58
N HIS A 151 1.05 -0.95 -13.81
CA HIS A 151 -0.23 -0.29 -14.07
C HIS A 151 -0.41 0.96 -13.21
N SER A 152 -0.86 2.04 -13.84
CA SER A 152 -1.11 3.32 -13.18
C SER A 152 -2.44 3.94 -13.64
N ASP A 153 -2.86 4.99 -12.98
CA ASP A 153 -3.85 5.90 -13.53
C ASP A 153 -3.28 6.69 -14.74
N ARG A 154 -4.10 7.60 -15.29
CA ARG A 154 -3.73 8.47 -16.42
C ARG A 154 -3.21 9.83 -15.98
N GLY A 155 -2.65 9.93 -14.79
CA GLY A 155 -2.05 11.15 -14.27
C GLY A 155 -0.93 11.67 -15.18
N SER A 156 -0.75 12.99 -15.20
CA SER A 156 0.29 13.66 -16.02
C SER A 156 1.69 13.18 -15.69
N GLN A 157 1.93 12.70 -14.47
CA GLN A 157 3.19 12.14 -14.02
C GLN A 157 3.56 10.89 -14.82
N TYR A 158 2.60 9.97 -14.99
CA TYR A 158 2.78 8.68 -15.68
C TYR A 158 2.71 8.80 -17.19
N THR A 159 2.04 9.85 -17.74
CA THR A 159 2.00 10.13 -19.17
C THR A 159 3.17 10.99 -19.64
N SER A 160 4.01 11.50 -18.74
CA SER A 160 5.17 12.33 -19.05
C SER A 160 6.22 11.60 -19.88
N GLN A 161 6.97 12.34 -20.73
CA GLN A 161 8.09 11.77 -21.48
C GLN A 161 9.15 11.17 -20.53
N HIS A 162 9.43 11.85 -19.43
CA HIS A 162 10.40 11.43 -18.41
C HIS A 162 10.09 10.03 -17.83
N TYR A 163 8.84 9.79 -17.48
CA TYR A 163 8.43 8.48 -16.95
C TYR A 163 8.47 7.40 -18.04
N ARG A 164 8.01 7.71 -19.26
CA ARG A 164 8.08 6.77 -20.39
C ARG A 164 9.53 6.37 -20.74
N ASP A 165 10.46 7.30 -20.67
CA ASP A 165 11.87 6.99 -20.93
C ASP A 165 12.46 6.10 -19.83
N ALA A 166 12.08 6.33 -18.55
CA ALA A 166 12.47 5.46 -17.45
C ALA A 166 11.89 4.03 -17.59
N ILE A 167 10.60 3.90 -17.95
CA ILE A 167 9.95 2.62 -18.24
C ILE A 167 10.71 1.83 -19.31
N ARG A 168 11.06 2.48 -20.44
CA ARG A 168 11.83 1.85 -21.51
C ARG A 168 13.24 1.46 -21.08
N LYS A 169 13.94 2.36 -20.37
CA LYS A 169 15.30 2.11 -19.86
C LYS A 169 15.38 0.84 -19.02
N TYR A 170 14.33 0.53 -18.29
CA TYR A 170 14.28 -0.62 -17.37
C TYR A 170 13.53 -1.82 -17.95
N ASP A 171 13.15 -1.78 -19.23
CA ASP A 171 12.43 -2.87 -19.92
C ASP A 171 11.12 -3.24 -19.20
N ILE A 172 10.31 -2.24 -18.86
CA ILE A 172 9.04 -2.40 -18.15
C ILE A 172 7.88 -2.08 -19.09
N GLN A 173 6.80 -2.84 -18.99
CA GLN A 173 5.59 -2.62 -19.77
C GLN A 173 4.64 -1.68 -19.03
N GLN A 174 4.39 -0.52 -19.62
CA GLN A 174 3.44 0.44 -19.05
C GLN A 174 2.00 0.03 -19.37
N SER A 175 1.17 -0.08 -18.34
CA SER A 175 -0.28 -0.24 -18.45
C SER A 175 -0.99 0.95 -17.78
N MET A 176 -2.13 1.37 -18.33
CA MET A 176 -2.92 2.48 -17.79
C MET A 176 -4.41 2.15 -17.82
N ASN A 177 -5.16 2.73 -16.87
CA ASN A 177 -6.62 2.64 -16.84
C ASN A 177 -7.24 2.88 -18.23
N SER A 178 -8.33 2.20 -18.55
CA SER A 178 -9.07 2.35 -19.81
C SER A 178 -9.63 3.79 -20.00
N ALA A 179 -9.94 4.17 -21.24
CA ALA A 179 -10.53 5.47 -21.54
C ALA A 179 -11.92 5.58 -20.90
N GLY A 180 -12.15 6.62 -20.10
CA GLY A 180 -13.37 6.76 -19.30
C GLY A 180 -13.41 5.83 -18.10
N GLY A 181 -12.26 5.25 -17.72
CA GLY A 181 -12.10 4.32 -16.60
C GLY A 181 -12.74 4.86 -15.34
N ARG A 182 -13.56 4.03 -14.72
CA ARG A 182 -14.17 4.33 -13.42
C ARG A 182 -13.10 4.16 -12.35
N CYS A 183 -13.29 4.76 -11.19
CA CYS A 183 -12.42 4.64 -10.00
C CYS A 183 -12.06 3.18 -9.62
N HIS A 184 -12.78 2.20 -10.13
CA HIS A 184 -12.51 0.78 -9.91
C HIS A 184 -11.21 0.25 -10.56
N ASP A 185 -10.67 0.95 -11.56
CA ASP A 185 -9.47 0.49 -12.28
C ASP A 185 -8.18 0.69 -11.43
N ASN A 186 -8.23 1.54 -10.38
CA ASN A 186 -7.15 1.72 -9.40
C ASN A 186 -7.56 1.38 -7.95
N ALA A 187 -8.68 0.68 -7.79
CA ALA A 187 -9.27 0.39 -6.47
C ALA A 187 -8.31 -0.35 -5.52
N ARG A 188 -7.36 -1.12 -6.06
CA ARG A 188 -6.37 -1.82 -5.26
C ARG A 188 -5.38 -0.84 -4.60
N CYS A 189 -4.83 0.13 -5.34
CA CYS A 189 -4.00 1.19 -4.77
C CYS A 189 -4.76 2.05 -3.75
N GLU A 190 -6.01 2.44 -4.09
CA GLU A 190 -6.86 3.20 -3.16
C GLU A 190 -7.05 2.44 -1.84
N SER A 191 -7.26 1.13 -1.90
CA SER A 191 -7.38 0.28 -0.72
C SER A 191 -6.08 0.25 0.11
N MET A 192 -4.91 0.22 -0.55
CA MET A 192 -3.61 0.22 0.11
C MET A 192 -3.35 1.55 0.83
N TRP A 193 -3.63 2.67 0.18
CA TRP A 193 -3.52 3.99 0.80
C TRP A 193 -4.50 4.18 1.97
N ALA A 194 -5.73 3.71 1.81
CA ALA A 194 -6.72 3.77 2.88
C ALA A 194 -6.27 2.97 4.11
N ARG A 195 -5.66 1.79 3.89
CA ARG A 195 -5.08 0.98 4.97
C ARG A 195 -3.91 1.67 5.64
N MET A 196 -2.94 2.19 4.87
CA MET A 196 -1.82 2.94 5.43
C MET A 196 -2.32 4.11 6.29
N LYS A 197 -3.24 4.92 5.75
CA LYS A 197 -3.78 6.06 6.49
C LYS A 197 -4.53 5.65 7.76
N SER A 198 -5.28 4.55 7.73
CA SER A 198 -6.02 4.06 8.90
C SER A 198 -5.15 3.32 9.91
N GLU A 199 -4.12 2.61 9.46
CA GLU A 199 -3.26 1.82 10.32
C GLU A 199 -2.13 2.66 10.94
N LEU A 200 -1.61 3.64 10.19
CA LEU A 200 -0.48 4.46 10.63
C LEU A 200 -0.88 5.85 11.13
N LEU A 201 -1.74 6.57 10.38
CA LEU A 201 -1.87 8.01 10.61
C LEU A 201 -3.07 8.37 11.48
N TYR A 202 -4.25 7.85 11.14
CA TYR A 202 -5.48 8.28 11.82
C TYR A 202 -5.54 7.79 13.26
N ASP A 203 -5.90 8.71 14.20
CA ASP A 203 -6.01 8.52 15.66
C ASP A 203 -4.68 8.15 16.38
N ARG A 204 -3.53 8.17 15.66
CA ARG A 204 -2.22 7.97 16.28
C ARG A 204 -1.44 9.27 16.41
N TYR A 205 -1.50 10.07 15.36
CA TYR A 205 -0.73 11.28 15.25
C TYR A 205 -1.63 12.47 14.93
N ASP A 206 -1.31 13.62 15.50
CA ASP A 206 -1.81 14.90 15.00
C ASP A 206 -0.98 15.28 13.76
N ILE A 207 -1.43 14.78 12.58
CA ILE A 207 -0.70 14.93 11.34
C ILE A 207 -0.52 16.41 10.94
N GLU A 208 -1.45 17.29 11.36
CA GLU A 208 -1.39 18.71 11.06
C GLU A 208 -0.28 19.41 11.85
N GLU A 209 0.19 18.83 12.95
CA GLU A 209 1.32 19.30 13.75
C GLU A 209 2.66 18.63 13.38
N MET A 210 2.65 17.61 12.51
CA MET A 210 3.87 16.94 12.06
C MET A 210 4.49 17.63 10.85
N SER A 211 5.82 17.73 10.84
CA SER A 211 6.58 18.14 9.66
C SER A 211 6.57 17.07 8.57
N THR A 212 6.84 17.49 7.33
CA THR A 212 6.97 16.55 6.20
C THR A 212 8.10 15.53 6.40
N ASP A 213 9.16 15.87 7.14
CA ASP A 213 10.27 14.94 7.42
C ASP A 213 9.90 13.90 8.48
N GLU A 214 9.15 14.28 9.50
CA GLU A 214 8.58 13.33 10.47
C GLU A 214 7.62 12.36 9.75
N LEU A 215 6.73 12.89 8.91
CA LEU A 215 5.82 12.07 8.08
C LEU A 215 6.60 11.11 7.17
N ARG A 216 7.69 11.54 6.51
CA ARG A 216 8.56 10.66 5.71
C ARG A 216 9.09 9.51 6.55
N THR A 217 9.57 9.81 7.75
CA THR A 217 10.18 8.82 8.63
C THR A 217 9.20 7.74 9.04
N ILE A 218 8.00 8.12 9.52
CA ILE A 218 7.00 7.15 9.97
C ILE A 218 6.42 6.33 8.80
N ILE A 219 6.20 6.97 7.63
CA ILE A 219 5.68 6.28 6.44
C ILE A 219 6.71 5.29 5.90
N TRP A 220 7.99 5.66 5.88
CA TRP A 220 9.06 4.76 5.47
C TRP A 220 9.16 3.54 6.40
N ARG A 221 9.15 3.76 7.71
CA ARG A 221 9.16 2.68 8.72
C ARG A 221 7.95 1.76 8.57
N TYR A 222 6.78 2.35 8.32
CA TYR A 222 5.56 1.60 8.11
C TYR A 222 5.66 0.68 6.90
N PHE A 223 6.03 1.18 5.72
CA PHE A 223 6.05 0.36 4.53
C PHE A 223 7.21 -0.65 4.53
N ILE A 224 8.41 -0.21 4.85
CA ILE A 224 9.60 -1.06 4.78
C ILE A 224 9.74 -1.93 6.03
N GLY A 225 9.49 -1.40 7.22
CA GLY A 225 9.63 -2.14 8.47
C GLY A 225 8.44 -3.04 8.79
N TYR A 226 7.25 -2.47 8.77
CA TYR A 226 6.04 -3.17 9.20
C TYR A 226 5.31 -3.86 8.04
N TRP A 227 4.90 -3.13 7.01
CA TRP A 227 4.08 -3.64 5.92
C TRP A 227 4.72 -4.84 5.20
N ASN A 228 5.97 -4.71 4.79
CA ASN A 228 6.66 -5.77 4.05
C ASN A 228 7.13 -6.95 4.92
N ASN A 229 7.33 -6.76 6.24
CA ASN A 229 8.01 -7.77 7.05
C ASN A 229 7.18 -8.34 8.20
N ARG A 230 6.15 -7.64 8.67
CA ARG A 230 5.42 -8.01 9.89
C ARG A 230 3.90 -8.07 9.71
N ARG A 231 3.40 -7.24 8.80
CA ARG A 231 1.96 -7.11 8.59
C ARG A 231 1.37 -8.39 8.03
N ILE A 232 0.39 -8.95 8.74
CA ILE A 232 -0.36 -10.10 8.24
C ILE A 232 -1.26 -9.69 7.08
N CYS A 233 -1.06 -10.29 5.92
CA CYS A 233 -1.88 -10.12 4.74
C CYS A 233 -2.78 -11.33 4.55
N SER A 234 -4.11 -11.15 4.65
CA SER A 234 -5.07 -12.23 4.47
C SER A 234 -5.16 -12.78 3.04
N ALA A 235 -4.50 -12.13 2.07
CA ALA A 235 -4.47 -12.58 0.67
C ALA A 235 -3.44 -13.71 0.45
N ASN A 236 -2.49 -13.85 1.36
CA ASN A 236 -1.38 -14.81 1.20
C ASN A 236 -1.57 -16.09 2.06
N GLY A 237 -2.77 -16.33 2.59
CA GLY A 237 -3.13 -17.52 3.36
C GLY A 237 -3.09 -17.31 4.85
#